data_795aacd2776896e4d74f33c510dde632
#
_entry.id   795aacd2776896e4d74f33c510dde632
#
_cell.length_a   1.000
_cell.length_b   1.000
_cell.length_c   1.000
_cell.angle_alpha   90.00
_cell.angle_beta   90.00
_cell.angle_gamma   90.00
#
_symmetry.space_group_name_H-M   'P 1'
#
loop_
_entity.id
_entity.type
_entity.pdbx_description
1 polymer ?
#
loop_
_entity_poly.entity_id
_entity_poly.type
_entity_poly.pdbx_seq_one_letter_code
_entity_poly.pdbx_strand_id
1 'polypeptide(L)'
;LMQDARNTNVGIVPTHFAVIFDYSSKTFRSDLYPEYKANRSAPPEDLIPQFGLIRQATVAFNLPCIEMEGFEADDIIATYCRLACEVDADTTIISSDKDLMQLVGPTVGMYDPMKDRQIGIPEVIEKWGVPPEKMIDLQALTGDSVDNVPGVPGIGPKTAAQLLEQFGDLDGLLARASEIKQDKRRETIIANADKARISRQLVTLKNDVPLKEGLDDLVLHAPDGPKLIGFLKTMEFTTLTRRVAEATATEIGDVQASAVIVERADAAHGPDVGASAPQRQAVPQSNGDAKPASPATRGEDAPPQGDTPSLLSALRLEQASASKIDPSAYAPIRDAAALKAWIAEAREAGILAFDAETSSSDPMQADLIGLSMAVAPGRAVYVPLAHKNGNGDLLGGGMLENQIPVREALALLKPLLEDRSVLKIVQDMKYDIVVMSRHGIEVGPFDDTMLISYVLDAGTSGGHDLASLSEKWLG
;
A
#
# COMPACT_ATOMS: atom_id res chain seq x y z
N LEU A 1 1.43 -6.64 -13.84
CA LEU A 1 1.94 -5.53 -14.66
C LEU A 1 2.09 -5.92 -16.14
N MET A 2 2.85 -6.94 -16.52
CA MET A 2 3.03 -7.31 -17.95
C MET A 2 1.74 -7.83 -18.61
N GLN A 3 0.90 -8.58 -17.91
CA GLN A 3 -0.40 -9.03 -18.41
C GLN A 3 -1.41 -7.87 -18.39
N ASP A 4 -1.29 -7.00 -17.40
CA ASP A 4 -2.11 -5.82 -17.25
C ASP A 4 -1.70 -4.69 -18.22
N ALA A 5 -0.43 -4.53 -18.58
CA ALA A 5 -0.01 -3.63 -19.66
C ALA A 5 -0.66 -3.96 -21.02
N ARG A 6 -1.12 -5.20 -21.23
CA ARG A 6 -1.91 -5.59 -22.41
C ARG A 6 -3.41 -5.34 -22.27
N ASN A 7 -3.92 -5.22 -21.05
CA ASN A 7 -5.36 -5.18 -20.74
C ASN A 7 -5.80 -3.95 -19.94
N THR A 8 -4.90 -3.08 -19.48
CA THR A 8 -5.21 -1.93 -18.65
C THR A 8 -5.13 -0.61 -19.40
N ASN A 9 -5.52 0.45 -18.71
CA ASN A 9 -5.53 1.84 -19.14
C ASN A 9 -4.19 2.39 -19.65
N VAL A 10 -3.07 1.65 -19.54
CA VAL A 10 -1.80 2.01 -20.19
C VAL A 10 -1.90 1.86 -21.71
N GLY A 11 -2.70 0.88 -22.21
CA GLY A 11 -3.04 0.73 -23.63
C GLY A 11 -1.87 0.44 -24.59
N ILE A 12 -0.66 0.19 -24.06
CA ILE A 12 0.58 0.06 -24.81
C ILE A 12 1.14 -1.36 -24.65
N VAL A 13 1.52 -1.99 -25.75
CA VAL A 13 2.34 -3.21 -25.73
C VAL A 13 3.79 -2.77 -25.81
N PRO A 14 4.57 -2.87 -24.71
CA PRO A 14 5.95 -2.42 -24.72
C PRO A 14 6.82 -3.33 -25.60
N THR A 15 7.74 -2.75 -26.36
CA THR A 15 8.80 -3.48 -27.08
C THR A 15 10.03 -3.69 -26.19
N HIS A 16 10.25 -2.78 -25.25
CA HIS A 16 11.34 -2.79 -24.28
C HIS A 16 10.76 -2.67 -22.88
N PHE A 17 11.39 -3.31 -21.90
CA PHE A 17 10.97 -3.26 -20.52
C PHE A 17 12.18 -3.45 -19.60
N ALA A 18 12.24 -2.71 -18.52
CA ALA A 18 13.23 -2.91 -17.45
C ALA A 18 12.61 -2.71 -16.09
N VAL A 19 13.10 -3.44 -15.10
CA VAL A 19 12.82 -3.19 -13.67
C VAL A 19 14.09 -2.61 -13.06
N ILE A 20 13.97 -1.42 -12.50
CA ILE A 20 15.10 -0.64 -12.00
C ILE A 20 15.02 -0.59 -10.49
N PHE A 21 16.14 -0.88 -9.83
CA PHE A 21 16.26 -0.92 -8.38
C PHE A 21 17.33 0.04 -7.87
N ASP A 22 17.16 0.52 -6.65
CA ASP A 22 18.25 1.11 -5.90
C ASP A 22 19.28 0.03 -5.53
N TYR A 23 20.55 0.30 -5.82
CA TYR A 23 21.65 -0.58 -5.42
C TYR A 23 21.89 -0.53 -3.90
N SER A 24 21.92 0.68 -3.35
CA SER A 24 22.09 0.94 -1.92
C SER A 24 21.49 2.29 -1.54
N SER A 25 21.43 2.57 -0.25
CA SER A 25 21.02 3.90 0.25
C SER A 25 22.11 4.97 0.11
N LYS A 26 23.36 4.55 -0.14
CA LYS A 26 24.51 5.46 -0.26
C LYS A 26 24.73 5.81 -1.73
N THR A 27 24.52 7.08 -2.05
CA THR A 27 24.66 7.62 -3.41
C THR A 27 25.50 8.89 -3.38
N PHE A 28 25.83 9.44 -4.54
CA PHE A 28 26.54 10.72 -4.65
C PHE A 28 25.83 11.87 -3.88
N ARG A 29 24.49 11.77 -3.68
CA ARG A 29 23.74 12.76 -2.91
C ARG A 29 24.11 12.75 -1.43
N SER A 30 24.44 11.58 -0.88
CA SER A 30 24.92 11.45 0.52
C SER A 30 26.29 12.13 0.71
N ASP A 31 27.13 12.11 -0.32
CA ASP A 31 28.43 12.80 -0.29
C ASP A 31 28.25 14.32 -0.44
N LEU A 32 27.26 14.75 -1.24
CA LEU A 32 26.93 16.16 -1.45
C LEU A 32 26.26 16.78 -0.22
N TYR A 33 25.36 16.04 0.45
CA TYR A 33 24.61 16.47 1.61
C TYR A 33 24.39 15.30 2.58
N PRO A 34 25.23 15.18 3.63
CA PRO A 34 25.18 14.03 4.55
C PRO A 34 23.85 13.79 5.26
N GLU A 35 23.01 14.83 5.36
CA GLU A 35 21.69 14.72 5.95
C GLU A 35 20.62 14.18 4.97
N TYR A 36 20.95 14.02 3.67
CA TYR A 36 20.04 13.47 2.67
C TYR A 36 19.60 12.07 3.06
N LYS A 37 18.29 11.86 3.15
CA LYS A 37 17.64 10.60 3.58
C LYS A 37 18.05 10.09 4.99
N ALA A 38 18.77 10.87 5.79
CA ALA A 38 19.23 10.47 7.11
C ALA A 38 18.10 10.26 8.14
N ASN A 39 16.91 10.76 7.87
CA ASN A 39 15.70 10.59 8.67
C ASN A 39 14.93 9.30 8.36
N ARG A 40 15.34 8.52 7.36
CA ARG A 40 14.70 7.24 7.02
C ARG A 40 15.05 6.18 8.07
N SER A 41 14.03 5.48 8.57
CA SER A 41 14.22 4.32 9.44
C SER A 41 14.72 3.11 8.64
N ALA A 42 15.45 2.22 9.30
CA ALA A 42 15.83 0.95 8.71
C ALA A 42 14.57 0.15 8.29
N PRO A 43 14.63 -0.58 7.18
CA PRO A 43 13.54 -1.45 6.78
C PRO A 43 13.27 -2.53 7.84
N PRO A 44 12.03 -3.03 7.96
CA PRO A 44 11.71 -4.16 8.82
C PRO A 44 12.62 -5.37 8.55
N GLU A 45 13.00 -6.11 9.60
CA GLU A 45 13.95 -7.22 9.49
C GLU A 45 13.50 -8.34 8.54
N ASP A 46 12.20 -8.59 8.46
CA ASP A 46 11.58 -9.58 7.58
C ASP A 46 11.47 -9.10 6.11
N LEU A 47 11.64 -7.81 5.84
CA LEU A 47 11.70 -7.25 4.48
C LEU A 47 13.12 -7.37 3.86
N ILE A 48 14.17 -7.30 4.67
CA ILE A 48 15.56 -7.30 4.20
C ILE A 48 15.89 -8.50 3.28
N PRO A 49 15.57 -9.76 3.65
CA PRO A 49 15.84 -10.91 2.77
C PRO A 49 15.02 -10.89 1.48
N GLN A 50 13.93 -10.14 1.41
CA GLN A 50 13.08 -10.06 0.23
C GLN A 50 13.67 -9.19 -0.88
N PHE A 51 14.59 -8.28 -0.59
CA PHE A 51 15.24 -7.45 -1.62
C PHE A 51 16.00 -8.29 -2.65
N GLY A 52 16.76 -9.29 -2.19
CA GLY A 52 17.44 -10.23 -3.09
C GLY A 52 16.45 -11.12 -3.86
N LEU A 53 15.34 -11.54 -3.21
CA LEU A 53 14.33 -12.38 -3.84
C LEU A 53 13.55 -11.65 -4.94
N ILE A 54 13.25 -10.36 -4.77
CA ILE A 54 12.57 -9.54 -5.79
C ILE A 54 13.44 -9.39 -7.04
N ARG A 55 14.75 -9.20 -6.89
CA ARG A 55 15.71 -9.17 -8.01
C ARG A 55 15.76 -10.52 -8.74
N GLN A 56 15.85 -11.62 -7.99
CA GLN A 56 15.83 -12.97 -8.56
C GLN A 56 14.49 -13.25 -9.27
N ALA A 57 13.37 -12.79 -8.72
CA ALA A 57 12.07 -12.86 -9.38
C ALA A 57 12.09 -12.13 -10.73
N THR A 58 12.59 -10.90 -10.78
CA THR A 58 12.72 -10.12 -12.01
C THR A 58 13.49 -10.88 -13.08
N VAL A 59 14.63 -11.45 -12.72
CA VAL A 59 15.46 -12.27 -13.62
C VAL A 59 14.75 -13.58 -14.01
N ALA A 60 13.98 -14.19 -13.10
CA ALA A 60 13.21 -15.38 -13.41
C ALA A 60 12.08 -15.11 -14.41
N PHE A 61 11.48 -13.91 -14.38
CA PHE A 61 10.51 -13.44 -15.37
C PHE A 61 11.13 -13.07 -16.73
N ASN A 62 12.43 -13.28 -16.87
CA ASN A 62 13.19 -12.92 -18.08
C ASN A 62 13.16 -11.42 -18.41
N LEU A 63 13.18 -10.60 -17.33
CA LEU A 63 13.19 -9.15 -17.45
C LEU A 63 14.56 -8.60 -17.07
N PRO A 64 15.06 -7.57 -17.77
CA PRO A 64 16.22 -6.79 -17.35
C PRO A 64 16.02 -6.25 -15.93
N CYS A 65 16.99 -6.54 -15.06
CA CYS A 65 17.06 -6.11 -13.67
C CYS A 65 18.25 -5.17 -13.52
N ILE A 66 18.00 -3.88 -13.44
CA ILE A 66 19.03 -2.84 -13.54
C ILE A 66 19.22 -2.15 -12.21
N GLU A 67 20.45 -2.05 -11.77
CA GLU A 67 20.88 -1.28 -10.60
C GLU A 67 22.32 -0.78 -10.79
N MET A 68 22.71 0.32 -10.16
CA MET A 68 24.03 0.90 -10.29
C MET A 68 24.50 1.47 -8.95
N GLU A 69 25.70 1.04 -8.52
CA GLU A 69 26.33 1.58 -7.32
C GLU A 69 26.58 3.09 -7.43
N GLY A 70 26.24 3.84 -6.37
CA GLY A 70 26.44 5.29 -6.29
C GLY A 70 25.33 6.13 -6.89
N PHE A 71 24.31 5.52 -7.53
CA PHE A 71 23.17 6.20 -8.14
C PHE A 71 21.85 5.63 -7.59
N GLU A 72 20.81 6.44 -7.66
CA GLU A 72 19.45 6.02 -7.34
C GLU A 72 18.73 5.46 -8.58
N ALA A 73 17.72 4.63 -8.36
CA ALA A 73 16.87 4.11 -9.43
C ALA A 73 16.35 5.22 -10.35
N ASP A 74 15.99 6.37 -9.78
CA ASP A 74 15.49 7.53 -10.50
C ASP A 74 16.51 8.13 -11.48
N ASP A 75 17.81 8.12 -11.13
CA ASP A 75 18.89 8.58 -12.01
C ASP A 75 19.04 7.62 -13.22
N ILE A 76 18.90 6.32 -12.97
CA ILE A 76 18.94 5.29 -14.02
C ILE A 76 17.74 5.47 -14.96
N ILE A 77 16.54 5.68 -14.41
CA ILE A 77 15.32 5.95 -15.17
C ILE A 77 15.50 7.20 -16.03
N ALA A 78 16.01 8.29 -15.45
CA ALA A 78 16.29 9.54 -16.18
C ALA A 78 17.26 9.33 -17.34
N THR A 79 18.28 8.49 -17.13
CA THR A 79 19.25 8.14 -18.17
C THR A 79 18.60 7.37 -19.31
N TYR A 80 17.78 6.36 -19.03
CA TYR A 80 17.06 5.64 -20.07
C TYR A 80 16.01 6.51 -20.79
N CYS A 81 15.32 7.41 -20.10
CA CYS A 81 14.43 8.37 -20.73
C CYS A 81 15.17 9.25 -21.74
N ARG A 82 16.37 9.74 -21.40
CA ARG A 82 17.20 10.51 -22.33
C ARG A 82 17.62 9.67 -23.54
N LEU A 83 18.13 8.44 -23.31
CA LEU A 83 18.54 7.54 -24.39
C LEU A 83 17.36 7.19 -25.32
N ALA A 84 16.19 6.96 -24.78
CA ALA A 84 14.98 6.71 -25.55
C ALA A 84 14.57 7.94 -26.40
N CYS A 85 14.61 9.13 -25.82
CA CYS A 85 14.35 10.37 -26.55
C CYS A 85 15.34 10.60 -27.71
N GLU A 86 16.60 10.21 -27.58
CA GLU A 86 17.61 10.35 -28.63
C GLU A 86 17.32 9.48 -29.87
N VAL A 87 16.48 8.44 -29.72
CA VAL A 87 16.05 7.56 -30.82
C VAL A 87 14.57 7.69 -31.13
N ASP A 88 13.93 8.78 -30.68
CA ASP A 88 12.49 9.08 -30.88
C ASP A 88 11.56 7.97 -30.37
N ALA A 89 11.93 7.29 -29.29
CA ALA A 89 11.12 6.25 -28.66
C ALA A 89 10.25 6.82 -27.54
N ASP A 90 8.99 6.39 -27.48
CA ASP A 90 8.09 6.70 -26.38
C ASP A 90 8.47 5.92 -25.12
N THR A 91 8.45 6.59 -23.98
CA THR A 91 8.75 6.00 -22.67
C THR A 91 7.58 6.15 -21.72
N THR A 92 7.21 5.07 -21.03
CA THR A 92 6.25 5.12 -19.93
C THR A 92 6.94 4.70 -18.64
N ILE A 93 7.06 5.62 -17.70
CA ILE A 93 7.59 5.38 -16.36
C ILE A 93 6.44 4.88 -15.49
N ILE A 94 6.58 3.67 -14.91
CA ILE A 94 5.59 3.12 -13.98
C ILE A 94 6.05 3.41 -12.56
N SER A 95 5.53 4.49 -11.98
CA SER A 95 5.86 4.95 -10.62
C SER A 95 4.83 5.95 -10.11
N SER A 96 4.64 6.00 -8.78
CA SER A 96 3.89 7.06 -8.09
C SER A 96 4.78 8.20 -7.59
N ASP A 97 6.11 8.11 -7.80
CA ASP A 97 7.07 9.08 -7.30
C ASP A 97 6.96 10.42 -8.03
N LYS A 98 6.85 11.48 -7.24
CA LYS A 98 6.75 12.86 -7.76
C LYS A 98 8.06 13.36 -8.39
N ASP A 99 9.20 12.80 -7.97
CA ASP A 99 10.51 13.27 -8.39
C ASP A 99 10.76 12.93 -9.87
N LEU A 100 10.16 11.84 -10.35
CA LEU A 100 10.17 11.45 -11.76
C LEU A 100 9.28 12.37 -12.65
N MET A 101 8.43 13.21 -12.08
CA MET A 101 7.60 14.14 -12.86
C MET A 101 8.42 15.19 -13.59
N GLN A 102 9.68 15.44 -13.19
CA GLN A 102 10.62 16.29 -13.94
C GLN A 102 11.00 15.72 -15.31
N LEU A 103 10.79 14.40 -15.53
CA LEU A 103 11.12 13.72 -16.78
C LEU A 103 9.96 13.72 -17.78
N VAL A 104 8.74 14.06 -17.34
CA VAL A 104 7.56 14.06 -18.19
C VAL A 104 7.72 15.05 -19.34
N GLY A 105 7.44 14.58 -20.55
CA GLY A 105 7.63 15.37 -21.77
C GLY A 105 6.77 14.86 -22.92
N PRO A 106 7.02 15.32 -24.15
CA PRO A 106 6.23 14.90 -25.32
C PRO A 106 6.29 13.40 -25.60
N THR A 107 7.42 12.74 -25.33
CA THR A 107 7.66 11.30 -25.55
C THR A 107 7.84 10.53 -24.23
N VAL A 108 7.78 11.19 -23.08
CA VAL A 108 7.91 10.55 -21.77
C VAL A 108 6.64 10.82 -20.95
N GLY A 109 5.90 9.79 -20.66
CA GLY A 109 4.76 9.81 -19.76
C GLY A 109 5.02 8.97 -18.51
N MET A 110 4.16 9.13 -17.48
CA MET A 110 4.16 8.29 -16.31
C MET A 110 2.80 7.61 -16.13
N TYR A 111 2.81 6.48 -15.46
CA TYR A 111 1.61 5.79 -15.01
C TYR A 111 1.73 5.51 -13.51
N ASP A 112 0.78 6.03 -12.73
CA ASP A 112 0.67 5.77 -11.29
C ASP A 112 -0.20 4.52 -11.06
N PRO A 113 0.39 3.35 -10.74
CA PRO A 113 -0.35 2.11 -10.59
C PRO A 113 -1.21 2.08 -9.32
N MET A 114 -0.93 2.95 -8.34
CA MET A 114 -1.70 3.03 -7.10
C MET A 114 -3.03 3.77 -7.29
N LYS A 115 -3.10 4.64 -8.30
CA LYS A 115 -4.28 5.45 -8.62
C LYS A 115 -4.89 5.12 -9.98
N ASP A 116 -4.32 4.13 -10.66
CA ASP A 116 -4.70 3.76 -12.03
C ASP A 116 -4.81 4.98 -12.97
N ARG A 117 -3.77 5.83 -12.93
CA ARG A 117 -3.80 7.14 -13.61
C ARG A 117 -2.56 7.36 -14.45
N GLN A 118 -2.77 7.78 -15.70
CA GLN A 118 -1.70 8.34 -16.53
C GLN A 118 -1.36 9.76 -16.08
N ILE A 119 -0.08 10.12 -16.18
CA ILE A 119 0.46 11.44 -15.83
C ILE A 119 1.27 11.93 -17.02
N GLY A 120 0.74 12.91 -17.70
CA GLY A 120 1.40 13.70 -18.74
C GLY A 120 1.64 15.14 -18.29
N ILE A 121 2.04 15.99 -19.22
CA ILE A 121 2.27 17.41 -18.96
C ILE A 121 1.05 18.11 -18.32
N PRO A 122 -0.20 17.89 -18.80
CA PRO A 122 -1.38 18.51 -18.21
C PRO A 122 -1.58 18.14 -16.73
N GLU A 123 -1.37 16.88 -16.36
CA GLU A 123 -1.56 16.38 -15.01
C GLU A 123 -0.49 16.92 -14.04
N VAL A 124 0.74 17.13 -14.53
CA VAL A 124 1.79 17.79 -13.75
C VAL A 124 1.42 19.23 -13.47
N ILE A 125 0.97 19.98 -14.49
CA ILE A 125 0.54 21.37 -14.35
C ILE A 125 -0.67 21.48 -13.41
N GLU A 126 -1.67 20.62 -13.57
CA GLU A 126 -2.85 20.56 -12.69
C GLU A 126 -2.46 20.38 -11.23
N LYS A 127 -1.54 19.46 -10.96
CA LYS A 127 -1.14 19.08 -9.59
C LYS A 127 -0.21 20.10 -8.95
N TRP A 128 0.76 20.63 -9.70
CA TRP A 128 1.86 21.42 -9.15
C TRP A 128 1.81 22.90 -9.50
N GLY A 129 1.00 23.29 -10.49
CA GLY A 129 0.91 24.68 -10.99
C GLY A 129 2.11 25.10 -11.82
N VAL A 130 2.98 24.18 -12.21
CA VAL A 130 4.14 24.40 -13.07
C VAL A 130 4.27 23.27 -14.08
N PRO A 131 4.86 23.51 -15.26
CA PRO A 131 5.16 22.46 -16.22
C PRO A 131 6.35 21.60 -15.74
N PRO A 132 6.54 20.38 -16.31
CA PRO A 132 7.58 19.43 -15.88
C PRO A 132 8.99 20.03 -15.81
N GLU A 133 9.37 20.85 -16.74
CA GLU A 133 10.69 21.53 -16.79
C GLU A 133 10.95 22.49 -15.62
N LYS A 134 9.92 22.85 -14.86
CA LYS A 134 10.02 23.68 -13.66
C LYS A 134 9.92 22.87 -12.36
N MET A 135 9.74 21.55 -12.44
CA MET A 135 9.59 20.71 -11.25
C MET A 135 10.84 20.72 -10.37
N ILE A 136 12.04 20.75 -10.98
CA ILE A 136 13.31 20.85 -10.26
C ILE A 136 13.36 22.13 -9.42
N ASP A 137 13.04 23.28 -10.01
CA ASP A 137 13.06 24.56 -9.32
C ASP A 137 11.96 24.66 -8.26
N LEU A 138 10.79 24.08 -8.53
CA LEU A 138 9.70 24.01 -7.56
C LEU A 138 10.12 23.20 -6.33
N GLN A 139 10.70 22.03 -6.53
CA GLN A 139 11.18 21.17 -5.44
C GLN A 139 12.40 21.78 -4.72
N ALA A 140 13.28 22.48 -5.42
CA ALA A 140 14.37 23.23 -4.82
C ALA A 140 13.89 24.30 -3.84
N LEU A 141 12.75 24.92 -4.13
CA LEU A 141 12.13 25.92 -3.25
C LEU A 141 11.33 25.29 -2.12
N THR A 142 10.55 24.26 -2.40
CA THR A 142 9.67 23.63 -1.40
C THR A 142 10.42 22.71 -0.43
N GLY A 143 11.52 22.13 -0.89
CA GLY A 143 12.18 21.02 -0.22
C GLY A 143 11.37 19.73 -0.24
N ASP A 144 11.90 18.72 0.40
CA ASP A 144 11.25 17.43 0.63
C ASP A 144 11.58 16.90 2.04
N SER A 145 10.55 16.77 2.86
CA SER A 145 10.72 16.25 4.23
C SER A 145 10.96 14.74 4.27
N VAL A 146 10.54 13.98 3.24
CA VAL A 146 10.74 12.53 3.17
C VAL A 146 12.22 12.23 2.90
N ASP A 147 12.82 12.98 1.97
CA ASP A 147 14.22 12.82 1.57
C ASP A 147 15.15 13.79 2.28
N ASN A 148 14.63 14.54 3.23
CA ASN A 148 15.38 15.54 3.99
C ASN A 148 16.05 16.60 3.09
N VAL A 149 15.37 17.00 1.99
CA VAL A 149 15.80 18.12 1.15
C VAL A 149 15.36 19.43 1.79
N PRO A 150 16.30 20.35 2.11
CA PRO A 150 16.01 21.49 3.01
C PRO A 150 15.01 22.50 2.44
N GLY A 151 15.03 22.79 1.15
CA GLY A 151 14.20 23.83 0.56
C GLY A 151 14.39 25.22 1.18
N VAL A 152 13.40 26.08 0.98
CA VAL A 152 13.32 27.41 1.61
C VAL A 152 12.19 27.39 2.64
N PRO A 153 12.47 27.64 3.93
CA PRO A 153 11.47 27.59 4.99
C PRO A 153 10.24 28.45 4.70
N GLY A 154 9.04 27.86 4.85
CA GLY A 154 7.77 28.57 4.63
C GLY A 154 7.36 28.78 3.18
N ILE A 155 8.10 28.21 2.22
CA ILE A 155 7.72 28.19 0.81
C ILE A 155 7.10 26.84 0.48
N GLY A 156 5.78 26.81 0.34
CA GLY A 156 5.04 25.63 -0.13
C GLY A 156 4.80 25.66 -1.65
N PRO A 157 4.27 24.56 -2.23
CA PRO A 157 4.13 24.40 -3.69
C PRO A 157 3.42 25.57 -4.39
N LYS A 158 2.30 26.04 -3.86
CA LYS A 158 1.57 27.19 -4.44
C LYS A 158 2.40 28.46 -4.48
N THR A 159 3.18 28.72 -3.43
CA THR A 159 4.03 29.92 -3.37
C THR A 159 5.23 29.77 -4.30
N ALA A 160 5.83 28.58 -4.36
CA ALA A 160 6.92 28.28 -5.28
C ALA A 160 6.48 28.48 -6.75
N ALA A 161 5.32 27.92 -7.13
CA ALA A 161 4.77 28.06 -8.47
C ALA A 161 4.57 29.55 -8.85
N GLN A 162 3.97 30.36 -7.96
CA GLN A 162 3.81 31.82 -8.20
C GLN A 162 5.13 32.55 -8.35
N LEU A 163 6.14 32.17 -7.57
CA LEU A 163 7.47 32.78 -7.68
C LEU A 163 8.14 32.42 -9.01
N LEU A 164 8.04 31.14 -9.42
CA LEU A 164 8.59 30.69 -10.70
C LEU A 164 7.84 31.30 -11.90
N GLU A 165 6.53 31.52 -11.81
CA GLU A 165 5.76 32.24 -12.81
C GLU A 165 6.25 33.70 -12.94
N GLN A 166 6.51 34.38 -11.82
CA GLN A 166 6.94 35.79 -11.79
C GLN A 166 8.39 35.98 -12.21
N PHE A 167 9.31 35.10 -11.78
CA PHE A 167 10.75 35.29 -11.91
C PHE A 167 11.40 34.38 -12.97
N GLY A 168 10.66 33.43 -13.51
CA GLY A 168 11.08 32.48 -14.53
C GLY A 168 11.61 31.19 -13.97
N ASP A 169 12.74 31.21 -13.29
CA ASP A 169 13.40 30.06 -12.70
C ASP A 169 14.04 30.39 -11.34
N LEU A 170 14.69 29.41 -10.70
CA LEU A 170 15.34 29.62 -9.42
C LEU A 170 16.45 30.68 -9.50
N ASP A 171 17.25 30.69 -10.55
CA ASP A 171 18.35 31.65 -10.70
C ASP A 171 17.82 33.06 -10.90
N GLY A 172 16.80 33.25 -11.73
CA GLY A 172 16.10 34.50 -11.91
C GLY A 172 15.44 34.99 -10.63
N LEU A 173 14.85 34.10 -9.85
CA LEU A 173 14.29 34.43 -8.54
C LEU A 173 15.37 34.90 -7.56
N LEU A 174 16.47 34.16 -7.45
CA LEU A 174 17.56 34.51 -6.51
C LEU A 174 18.27 35.82 -6.93
N ALA A 175 18.47 36.04 -8.22
CA ALA A 175 19.08 37.28 -8.74
C ALA A 175 18.19 38.53 -8.49
N ARG A 176 16.88 38.37 -8.54
CA ARG A 176 15.90 39.44 -8.39
C ARG A 176 15.08 39.37 -7.10
N ALA A 177 15.60 38.66 -6.09
CA ALA A 177 14.88 38.46 -4.82
C ALA A 177 14.50 39.79 -4.13
N SER A 178 15.26 40.86 -4.35
CA SER A 178 14.93 42.22 -3.85
C SER A 178 13.63 42.80 -4.39
N GLU A 179 13.12 42.32 -5.53
CA GLU A 179 11.86 42.76 -6.15
C GLU A 179 10.61 42.09 -5.49
N ILE A 180 10.80 41.14 -4.59
CA ILE A 180 9.69 40.49 -3.89
C ILE A 180 9.03 41.48 -2.95
N LYS A 181 7.72 41.75 -3.19
CA LYS A 181 6.96 42.78 -2.47
C LYS A 181 6.77 42.48 -0.97
N GLN A 182 6.73 41.19 -0.59
CA GLN A 182 6.50 40.76 0.79
C GLN A 182 7.83 40.67 1.53
N ASP A 183 8.06 41.58 2.46
CA ASP A 183 9.32 41.74 3.18
C ASP A 183 9.81 40.43 3.80
N LYS A 184 8.97 39.75 4.58
CA LYS A 184 9.31 38.49 5.23
C LYS A 184 9.71 37.37 4.24
N ARG A 185 8.99 37.27 3.09
CA ARG A 185 9.30 36.31 2.04
C ARG A 185 10.63 36.62 1.37
N ARG A 186 10.84 37.90 1.05
CA ARG A 186 12.09 38.43 0.47
C ARG A 186 13.30 38.07 1.36
N GLU A 187 13.22 38.43 2.62
CA GLU A 187 14.28 38.13 3.61
C GLU A 187 14.53 36.64 3.73
N THR A 188 13.47 35.81 3.79
CA THR A 188 13.60 34.36 3.89
C THR A 188 14.29 33.77 2.68
N ILE A 189 13.95 34.19 1.46
CA ILE A 189 14.57 33.69 0.23
C ILE A 189 16.03 34.09 0.16
N ILE A 190 16.35 35.36 0.45
CA ILE A 190 17.73 35.82 0.46
C ILE A 190 18.59 35.07 1.49
N ALA A 191 18.07 34.89 2.70
CA ALA A 191 18.78 34.21 3.78
C ALA A 191 18.99 32.70 3.53
N ASN A 192 18.16 32.08 2.69
CA ASN A 192 18.23 30.64 2.38
C ASN A 192 18.60 30.34 0.92
N ALA A 193 19.21 31.29 0.21
CA ALA A 193 19.58 31.10 -1.19
C ALA A 193 20.49 29.89 -1.40
N ASP A 194 21.44 29.62 -0.50
CA ASP A 194 22.35 28.48 -0.59
C ASP A 194 21.63 27.15 -0.31
N LYS A 195 20.64 27.14 0.60
CA LYS A 195 19.77 25.97 0.79
C LYS A 195 18.96 25.65 -0.47
N ALA A 196 18.44 26.67 -1.16
CA ALA A 196 17.73 26.46 -2.42
C ALA A 196 18.66 25.89 -3.50
N ARG A 197 19.92 26.35 -3.58
CA ARG A 197 20.89 25.82 -4.53
C ARG A 197 21.29 24.38 -4.25
N ILE A 198 21.55 24.02 -2.97
CA ILE A 198 21.84 22.64 -2.61
C ILE A 198 20.63 21.74 -2.84
N SER A 199 19.42 22.21 -2.49
CA SER A 199 18.17 21.48 -2.77
C SER A 199 18.01 21.21 -4.26
N ARG A 200 18.28 22.18 -5.14
CA ARG A 200 18.25 21.96 -6.59
C ARG A 200 19.21 20.86 -7.02
N GLN A 201 20.42 20.84 -6.48
CA GLN A 201 21.38 19.79 -6.81
C GLN A 201 20.92 18.40 -6.35
N LEU A 202 20.25 18.32 -5.18
CA LEU A 202 19.76 17.07 -4.62
C LEU A 202 18.55 16.50 -5.40
N VAL A 203 17.63 17.38 -5.85
CA VAL A 203 16.42 16.95 -6.56
C VAL A 203 16.62 16.78 -8.07
N THR A 204 17.72 17.28 -8.62
CA THR A 204 18.03 17.09 -10.05
C THR A 204 18.47 15.66 -10.30
N LEU A 205 17.72 14.95 -11.13
CA LEU A 205 18.06 13.59 -11.52
C LEU A 205 19.23 13.62 -12.51
N LYS A 206 20.20 12.71 -12.30
CA LYS A 206 21.26 12.47 -13.25
C LYS A 206 20.76 11.67 -14.44
N ASN A 207 21.06 12.12 -15.65
CA ASN A 207 20.65 11.47 -16.89
C ASN A 207 21.84 10.97 -17.74
N ASP A 208 23.01 10.88 -17.10
CA ASP A 208 24.29 10.46 -17.69
C ASP A 208 24.95 9.35 -16.88
N VAL A 209 24.16 8.51 -16.22
CA VAL A 209 24.66 7.34 -15.48
C VAL A 209 25.41 6.41 -16.45
N PRO A 210 26.61 5.92 -16.11
CA PRO A 210 27.42 5.06 -16.99
C PRO A 210 26.88 3.61 -17.00
N LEU A 211 25.68 3.45 -17.59
CA LEU A 211 25.00 2.16 -17.69
C LEU A 211 25.81 1.18 -18.57
N LYS A 212 25.77 -0.09 -18.21
CA LYS A 212 26.37 -1.18 -18.98
C LYS A 212 25.44 -1.67 -20.08
N GLU A 213 24.14 -1.71 -19.75
CA GLU A 213 23.06 -2.17 -20.61
C GLU A 213 22.56 -1.00 -21.46
N GLY A 214 22.58 -1.16 -22.78
CA GLY A 214 21.97 -0.22 -23.74
C GLY A 214 20.48 -0.48 -23.92
N LEU A 215 19.82 0.32 -24.77
CA LEU A 215 18.38 0.12 -25.06
C LEU A 215 18.13 -1.25 -25.70
N ASP A 216 19.02 -1.75 -26.55
CA ASP A 216 18.88 -3.07 -27.20
C ASP A 216 18.87 -4.22 -26.19
N ASP A 217 19.47 -4.06 -25.02
CA ASP A 217 19.48 -5.05 -23.94
C ASP A 217 18.16 -5.08 -23.17
N LEU A 218 17.28 -4.08 -23.35
CA LEU A 218 15.98 -3.97 -22.70
C LEU A 218 14.84 -4.57 -23.54
N VAL A 219 15.12 -5.16 -24.68
CA VAL A 219 14.10 -5.80 -25.53
C VAL A 219 13.31 -6.82 -24.73
N LEU A 220 11.98 -6.71 -24.78
CA LEU A 220 11.10 -7.59 -24.04
C LEU A 220 11.05 -8.98 -24.70
N HIS A 221 11.50 -9.98 -23.97
CA HIS A 221 11.44 -11.39 -24.37
C HIS A 221 10.30 -12.12 -23.66
N ALA A 222 9.82 -13.20 -24.26
CA ALA A 222 8.86 -14.08 -23.61
C ALA A 222 9.48 -14.72 -22.36
N PRO A 223 8.69 -14.96 -21.29
CA PRO A 223 9.18 -15.69 -20.13
C PRO A 223 9.69 -17.08 -20.49
N ASP A 224 10.81 -17.47 -19.89
CA ASP A 224 11.30 -18.86 -19.91
C ASP A 224 10.47 -19.69 -18.93
N GLY A 225 9.55 -20.52 -19.46
CA GLY A 225 8.61 -21.30 -18.66
C GLY A 225 9.29 -22.17 -17.60
N PRO A 226 10.25 -23.04 -17.95
CA PRO A 226 10.99 -23.86 -16.99
C PRO A 226 11.71 -23.05 -15.92
N LYS A 227 12.40 -21.98 -16.28
CA LYS A 227 13.13 -21.12 -15.34
C LYS A 227 12.18 -20.43 -14.35
N LEU A 228 11.10 -19.85 -14.85
CA LEU A 228 10.12 -19.15 -14.03
C LEU A 228 9.36 -20.10 -13.10
N ILE A 229 8.92 -21.25 -13.62
CA ILE A 229 8.25 -22.28 -12.83
C ILE A 229 9.18 -22.83 -11.74
N GLY A 230 10.45 -23.05 -12.03
CA GLY A 230 11.44 -23.46 -11.05
C GLY A 230 11.58 -22.48 -9.89
N PHE A 231 11.66 -21.18 -10.19
CA PHE A 231 11.66 -20.12 -9.18
C PHE A 231 10.36 -20.10 -8.36
N LEU A 232 9.20 -20.10 -9.03
CA LEU A 232 7.90 -20.04 -8.36
C LEU A 232 7.62 -21.27 -7.47
N LYS A 233 8.11 -22.45 -7.84
CA LYS A 233 8.07 -23.64 -6.98
C LYS A 233 8.88 -23.47 -5.70
N THR A 234 10.08 -22.90 -5.81
CA THR A 234 10.93 -22.62 -4.64
C THR A 234 10.26 -21.62 -3.70
N MET A 235 9.53 -20.65 -4.25
CA MET A 235 8.79 -19.65 -3.50
C MET A 235 7.39 -20.11 -3.05
N GLU A 236 7.03 -21.39 -3.36
CA GLU A 236 5.73 -22.00 -3.01
C GLU A 236 4.50 -21.27 -3.59
N PHE A 237 4.65 -20.55 -4.70
CA PHE A 237 3.57 -19.84 -5.38
C PHE A 237 2.74 -20.78 -6.30
N THR A 238 1.90 -21.61 -5.72
CA THR A 238 1.16 -22.66 -6.44
C THR A 238 0.22 -22.15 -7.53
N THR A 239 -0.58 -21.13 -7.25
CA THR A 239 -1.54 -20.55 -8.22
C THR A 239 -0.81 -19.86 -9.37
N LEU A 240 0.23 -19.09 -9.09
CA LEU A 240 1.01 -18.42 -10.13
C LEU A 240 1.79 -19.41 -10.97
N THR A 241 2.34 -20.47 -10.38
CA THR A 241 2.99 -21.58 -11.08
C THR A 241 2.08 -22.20 -12.13
N ARG A 242 0.81 -22.50 -11.76
CA ARG A 242 -0.18 -23.05 -12.70
C ARG A 242 -0.48 -22.09 -13.86
N ARG A 243 -0.73 -20.81 -13.57
CA ARG A 243 -0.98 -19.78 -14.61
C ARG A 243 0.19 -19.62 -15.56
N VAL A 244 1.42 -19.64 -15.05
CA VAL A 244 2.63 -19.57 -15.89
C VAL A 244 2.79 -20.82 -16.74
N ALA A 245 2.55 -22.01 -16.17
CA ALA A 245 2.61 -23.27 -16.91
C ALA A 245 1.62 -23.29 -18.09
N GLU A 246 0.39 -22.86 -17.87
CA GLU A 246 -0.63 -22.69 -18.91
C GLU A 246 -0.19 -21.69 -20.00
N ALA A 247 0.33 -20.51 -19.57
CA ALA A 247 0.73 -19.45 -20.48
C ALA A 247 1.98 -19.79 -21.32
N THR A 248 2.87 -20.64 -20.79
CA THR A 248 4.14 -21.03 -21.43
C THR A 248 4.10 -22.44 -22.01
N ALA A 249 2.96 -23.14 -21.95
CA ALA A 249 2.79 -24.53 -22.34
C ALA A 249 3.87 -25.46 -21.73
N THR A 250 4.21 -25.25 -20.45
CA THR A 250 5.26 -26.00 -19.74
C THR A 250 4.62 -26.98 -18.75
N GLU A 251 5.03 -28.24 -18.78
CA GLU A 251 4.58 -29.24 -17.81
C GLU A 251 5.22 -29.02 -16.44
N ILE A 252 4.40 -28.79 -15.42
CA ILE A 252 4.87 -28.49 -14.05
C ILE A 252 5.66 -29.66 -13.46
N GLY A 253 5.25 -30.91 -13.78
CA GLY A 253 5.89 -32.13 -13.28
C GLY A 253 7.36 -32.26 -13.62
N ASP A 254 7.76 -31.79 -14.80
CA ASP A 254 9.10 -31.94 -15.34
C ASP A 254 10.09 -30.87 -14.83
N VAL A 255 9.60 -29.82 -14.18
CA VAL A 255 10.44 -28.72 -13.69
C VAL A 255 10.79 -28.91 -12.20
N GLN A 256 12.06 -28.95 -11.89
CA GLN A 256 12.54 -28.97 -10.50
C GLN A 256 12.53 -27.54 -9.93
N ALA A 257 12.40 -27.44 -8.58
CA ALA A 257 12.57 -26.18 -7.87
C ALA A 257 13.99 -25.64 -8.06
N SER A 258 14.12 -24.34 -8.37
CA SER A 258 15.42 -23.71 -8.56
C SER A 258 16.12 -23.46 -7.23
N ALA A 259 17.44 -23.41 -7.24
CA ALA A 259 18.20 -22.88 -6.10
C ALA A 259 17.93 -21.34 -6.03
N VAL A 260 17.48 -20.92 -4.87
CA VAL A 260 17.28 -19.49 -4.55
C VAL A 260 18.34 -19.09 -3.53
N ILE A 261 19.03 -17.98 -3.77
CA ILE A 261 20.00 -17.44 -2.84
C ILE A 261 19.26 -16.45 -1.93
N VAL A 262 19.07 -16.84 -0.68
CA VAL A 262 18.62 -15.92 0.36
C VAL A 262 19.86 -15.29 0.97
N GLU A 263 20.16 -14.07 0.59
CA GLU A 263 21.25 -13.31 1.20
C GLU A 263 20.89 -13.06 2.68
N ARG A 264 21.78 -13.53 3.57
CA ARG A 264 21.67 -13.19 4.98
C ARG A 264 22.05 -11.72 5.18
N ALA A 265 21.48 -11.08 6.19
CA ALA A 265 21.72 -9.67 6.52
C ALA A 265 23.18 -9.25 6.71
N ASP A 266 24.10 -10.22 6.76
CA ASP A 266 25.53 -9.99 6.93
C ASP A 266 26.27 -9.67 5.61
N ALA A 267 25.61 -9.82 4.45
CA ALA A 267 26.14 -9.45 3.13
C ALA A 267 25.29 -8.28 2.59
N ALA A 268 25.22 -7.20 3.36
CA ALA A 268 24.25 -6.16 3.14
C ALA A 268 24.57 -5.27 1.95
N HIS A 269 23.74 -5.33 0.94
CA HIS A 269 23.38 -4.20 0.10
C HIS A 269 22.07 -3.59 0.64
N GLY A 270 22.06 -3.26 1.94
CA GLY A 270 21.06 -2.50 2.63
C GLY A 270 21.69 -1.23 3.20
N PRO A 271 20.90 -0.21 3.59
CA PRO A 271 21.43 1.05 4.07
C PRO A 271 22.39 0.82 5.25
N ASP A 272 23.63 1.31 5.11
CA ASP A 272 24.65 1.32 6.14
C ASP A 272 24.18 2.26 7.26
N VAL A 273 23.47 1.71 8.25
CA VAL A 273 23.07 2.42 9.46
C VAL A 273 24.21 2.24 10.45
N GLY A 274 24.97 3.31 10.65
CA GLY A 274 26.05 3.39 11.64
C GLY A 274 25.61 2.83 12.99
N ALA A 275 26.13 1.65 13.32
CA ALA A 275 25.78 0.91 14.52
C ALA A 275 26.53 1.46 15.72
N SER A 276 25.80 2.00 16.67
CA SER A 276 26.15 1.92 18.08
C SER A 276 24.99 1.23 18.82
N ALA A 277 25.07 -0.08 18.95
CA ALA A 277 24.19 -0.85 19.80
C ALA A 277 24.95 -1.43 20.99
N PRO A 278 24.39 -1.41 22.20
CA PRO A 278 25.02 -1.98 23.38
C PRO A 278 24.99 -3.51 23.35
N GLN A 279 26.14 -4.12 23.66
CA GLN A 279 26.31 -5.55 23.80
C GLN A 279 25.32 -6.14 24.83
N ARG A 280 24.47 -7.05 24.43
CA ARG A 280 23.75 -7.96 25.32
C ARG A 280 24.54 -9.25 25.51
N GLN A 281 24.80 -9.55 26.77
CA GLN A 281 25.49 -10.76 27.23
C GLN A 281 24.71 -12.03 26.88
N ALA A 282 25.44 -13.05 26.45
CA ALA A 282 24.95 -14.37 26.12
C ALA A 282 24.47 -15.14 27.37
N VAL A 283 23.30 -15.78 27.26
CA VAL A 283 22.79 -16.76 28.21
C VAL A 283 23.16 -18.16 27.70
N PRO A 284 23.62 -19.09 28.54
CA PRO A 284 24.11 -20.39 28.09
C PRO A 284 22.99 -21.35 27.65
N GLN A 285 23.22 -22.00 26.52
CA GLN A 285 22.37 -23.10 26.04
C GLN A 285 22.62 -24.38 26.86
N SER A 286 21.56 -25.01 27.34
CA SER A 286 21.61 -26.37 27.90
C SER A 286 21.37 -27.39 26.77
N ASN A 287 22.34 -28.29 26.58
CA ASN A 287 22.23 -29.44 25.72
C ASN A 287 21.22 -30.46 26.27
N GLY A 288 20.30 -30.88 25.40
CA GLY A 288 19.42 -32.02 25.62
C GLY A 288 19.27 -32.84 24.36
N ASP A 289 20.02 -33.95 24.29
CA ASP A 289 19.94 -34.95 23.22
C ASP A 289 18.56 -35.62 23.16
N ALA A 290 17.87 -35.48 22.05
CA ALA A 290 16.74 -36.35 21.72
C ALA A 290 16.85 -36.82 20.26
N LYS A 291 17.06 -38.13 20.11
CA LYS A 291 17.19 -38.89 18.89
C LYS A 291 15.85 -38.97 18.14
N PRO A 292 15.77 -38.76 16.83
CA PRO A 292 14.52 -38.89 16.09
C PRO A 292 14.16 -40.36 15.85
N ALA A 293 12.91 -40.71 16.12
CA ALA A 293 12.32 -41.98 15.78
C ALA A 293 11.88 -42.03 14.31
N SER A 294 12.17 -43.12 13.61
CA SER A 294 11.78 -43.39 12.23
C SER A 294 10.26 -43.48 12.04
N PRO A 295 9.70 -43.06 10.89
CA PRO A 295 8.27 -43.17 10.64
C PRO A 295 7.87 -44.61 10.30
N ALA A 296 6.84 -45.10 10.98
CA ALA A 296 6.16 -46.33 10.66
C ALA A 296 5.30 -46.15 9.39
N THR A 297 5.45 -47.10 8.46
CA THR A 297 4.59 -47.28 7.30
C THR A 297 3.14 -47.51 7.75
N ARG A 298 2.22 -46.61 7.35
CA ARG A 298 0.77 -46.83 7.45
C ARG A 298 0.25 -47.32 6.11
N GLY A 299 -0.53 -48.42 6.19
CA GLY A 299 -1.22 -49.00 5.06
C GLY A 299 -2.30 -48.08 4.46
N GLU A 300 -2.56 -48.34 3.21
CA GLU A 300 -3.62 -47.74 2.40
C GLU A 300 -4.99 -48.12 2.99
N ASP A 301 -5.61 -47.22 3.71
CA ASP A 301 -7.06 -47.12 3.82
C ASP A 301 -7.43 -45.69 3.52
N ALA A 302 -8.08 -45.51 2.35
CA ALA A 302 -8.60 -44.21 1.94
C ALA A 302 -9.61 -43.70 2.95
N PRO A 303 -9.47 -42.47 3.49
CA PRO A 303 -10.50 -41.91 4.33
C PRO A 303 -11.76 -41.63 3.50
N PRO A 304 -12.96 -41.73 4.12
CA PRO A 304 -14.19 -41.34 3.44
C PRO A 304 -14.08 -39.90 2.94
N GLN A 305 -14.55 -39.66 1.73
CA GLN A 305 -14.64 -38.32 1.13
C GLN A 305 -15.60 -37.47 1.97
N GLY A 306 -15.08 -36.85 3.02
CA GLY A 306 -15.73 -35.74 3.69
C GLY A 306 -15.60 -34.51 2.82
N ASP A 307 -16.66 -33.71 2.76
CA ASP A 307 -16.74 -32.47 2.02
C ASP A 307 -15.47 -31.62 2.20
N THR A 308 -14.76 -31.38 1.11
CA THR A 308 -13.56 -30.54 1.15
C THR A 308 -13.96 -29.11 1.51
N PRO A 309 -13.11 -28.35 2.23
CA PRO A 309 -13.42 -26.94 2.58
C PRO A 309 -13.87 -26.07 1.40
N SER A 310 -13.39 -26.38 0.19
CA SER A 310 -13.79 -25.71 -1.05
C SER A 310 -15.26 -25.97 -1.46
N LEU A 311 -15.77 -27.16 -1.23
CA LEU A 311 -17.18 -27.53 -1.50
C LEU A 311 -18.12 -26.82 -0.53
N LEU A 312 -17.78 -26.80 0.76
CA LEU A 312 -18.55 -26.09 1.77
C LEU A 312 -18.56 -24.57 1.54
N SER A 313 -17.44 -24.01 1.10
CA SER A 313 -17.35 -22.58 0.74
C SER A 313 -18.21 -22.26 -0.48
N ALA A 314 -18.19 -23.11 -1.52
CA ALA A 314 -19.01 -22.93 -2.70
C ALA A 314 -20.51 -23.02 -2.39
N LEU A 315 -20.92 -23.98 -1.57
CA LEU A 315 -22.32 -24.12 -1.14
C LEU A 315 -22.79 -22.91 -0.31
N ARG A 316 -21.94 -22.39 0.59
CA ARG A 316 -22.25 -21.19 1.39
C ARG A 316 -22.36 -19.95 0.50
N LEU A 317 -21.49 -19.80 -0.48
CA LEU A 317 -21.54 -18.70 -1.44
C LEU A 317 -22.82 -18.76 -2.28
N GLU A 318 -23.19 -19.95 -2.78
CA GLU A 318 -24.42 -20.18 -3.50
C GLU A 318 -25.66 -19.86 -2.65
N GLN A 319 -25.69 -20.27 -1.38
CA GLN A 319 -26.74 -19.96 -0.43
C GLN A 319 -26.81 -18.45 -0.15
N ALA A 320 -25.69 -17.79 0.04
CA ALA A 320 -25.64 -16.33 0.26
C ALA A 320 -26.14 -15.55 -0.96
N SER A 321 -25.70 -15.92 -2.17
CA SER A 321 -26.12 -15.30 -3.43
C SER A 321 -27.60 -15.55 -3.77
N ALA A 322 -28.14 -16.70 -3.35
CA ALA A 322 -29.57 -17.03 -3.51
C ALA A 322 -30.48 -16.35 -2.49
N SER A 323 -29.92 -15.80 -1.40
CA SER A 323 -30.68 -15.14 -0.35
C SER A 323 -31.19 -13.78 -0.83
N LYS A 324 -32.50 -13.65 -0.95
CA LYS A 324 -33.11 -12.35 -1.24
C LYS A 324 -33.06 -11.49 0.02
N ILE A 325 -32.27 -10.43 -0.03
CA ILE A 325 -32.22 -9.43 1.04
C ILE A 325 -33.41 -8.48 0.88
N ASP A 326 -34.28 -8.44 1.88
CA ASP A 326 -35.39 -7.48 1.96
C ASP A 326 -35.07 -6.41 3.03
N PRO A 327 -34.62 -5.22 2.64
CA PRO A 327 -34.30 -4.16 3.60
C PRO A 327 -35.48 -3.71 4.42
N SER A 328 -36.74 -3.93 3.96
CA SER A 328 -37.94 -3.55 4.69
C SER A 328 -38.18 -4.43 5.92
N ALA A 329 -37.55 -5.61 5.98
CA ALA A 329 -37.61 -6.50 7.14
C ALA A 329 -36.72 -6.06 8.30
N TYR A 330 -35.81 -5.11 8.07
CA TYR A 330 -34.86 -4.64 9.08
C TYR A 330 -35.51 -3.59 9.99
N ALA A 331 -35.73 -3.98 11.23
CA ALA A 331 -36.32 -3.09 12.23
C ALA A 331 -35.24 -2.56 13.18
N PRO A 332 -35.23 -1.24 13.50
CA PRO A 332 -34.34 -0.71 14.50
C PRO A 332 -34.69 -1.19 15.90
N ILE A 333 -33.72 -1.57 16.70
CA ILE A 333 -33.86 -1.90 18.11
C ILE A 333 -33.79 -0.62 18.92
N ARG A 334 -34.90 -0.28 19.59
CA ARG A 334 -35.05 0.99 20.31
C ARG A 334 -35.25 0.84 21.82
N ASP A 335 -35.30 -0.39 22.32
CA ASP A 335 -35.49 -0.67 23.74
C ASP A 335 -34.54 -1.79 24.23
N ALA A 336 -34.25 -1.78 25.52
CA ALA A 336 -33.33 -2.69 26.15
C ALA A 336 -33.80 -4.17 26.16
N ALA A 337 -35.09 -4.41 26.12
CA ALA A 337 -35.63 -5.79 26.13
C ALA A 337 -35.42 -6.45 24.75
N ALA A 338 -35.69 -5.72 23.66
CA ALA A 338 -35.38 -6.16 22.30
C ALA A 338 -33.88 -6.36 22.08
N LEU A 339 -33.03 -5.46 22.62
CA LEU A 339 -31.58 -5.63 22.53
C LEU A 339 -31.09 -6.88 23.27
N LYS A 340 -31.63 -7.19 24.46
CA LYS A 340 -31.31 -8.41 25.19
C LYS A 340 -31.71 -9.67 24.43
N ALA A 341 -32.91 -9.68 23.79
CA ALA A 341 -33.34 -10.79 22.96
C ALA A 341 -32.40 -11.01 21.76
N TRP A 342 -32.00 -9.92 21.09
CA TRP A 342 -31.02 -9.99 20.01
C TRP A 342 -29.64 -10.50 20.45
N ILE A 343 -29.16 -10.07 21.62
CA ILE A 343 -27.90 -10.54 22.20
C ILE A 343 -27.95 -12.06 22.46
N ALA A 344 -29.09 -12.57 22.93
CA ALA A 344 -29.28 -14.02 23.13
C ALA A 344 -29.22 -14.77 21.80
N GLU A 345 -29.87 -14.25 20.76
CA GLU A 345 -29.83 -14.81 19.40
C GLU A 345 -28.41 -14.83 18.82
N ALA A 346 -27.66 -13.72 18.99
CA ALA A 346 -26.27 -13.65 18.53
C ALA A 346 -25.35 -14.65 19.23
N ARG A 347 -25.56 -14.91 20.51
CA ARG A 347 -24.83 -15.97 21.25
C ARG A 347 -25.18 -17.38 20.78
N GLU A 348 -26.44 -17.63 20.48
CA GLU A 348 -26.88 -18.92 19.93
C GLU A 348 -26.31 -19.15 18.54
N ALA A 349 -26.26 -18.11 17.70
CA ALA A 349 -25.66 -18.15 16.37
C ALA A 349 -24.13 -18.36 16.41
N GLY A 350 -23.45 -17.96 17.48
CA GLY A 350 -21.99 -18.04 17.62
C GLY A 350 -21.19 -17.14 16.67
N ILE A 351 -21.90 -16.30 15.91
CA ILE A 351 -21.33 -15.35 14.93
C ILE A 351 -22.12 -14.04 14.95
N LEU A 352 -21.42 -12.92 14.80
CA LEU A 352 -22.00 -11.58 14.80
C LEU A 352 -21.23 -10.69 13.84
N ALA A 353 -21.86 -10.27 12.74
CA ALA A 353 -21.34 -9.12 11.98
C ALA A 353 -21.76 -7.85 12.71
N PHE A 354 -20.83 -6.88 12.86
CA PHE A 354 -21.16 -5.57 13.43
C PHE A 354 -20.30 -4.46 12.82
N ASP A 355 -20.86 -3.26 12.85
CA ASP A 355 -20.22 -2.05 12.36
C ASP A 355 -20.67 -0.85 13.22
N ALA A 356 -19.75 0.09 13.52
CA ALA A 356 -20.01 1.24 14.35
C ALA A 356 -20.27 2.51 13.52
N GLU A 357 -21.48 3.04 13.64
CA GLU A 357 -21.85 4.33 13.05
C GLU A 357 -21.41 5.49 13.96
N THR A 358 -20.66 6.43 13.42
CA THR A 358 -20.01 7.47 14.21
C THR A 358 -20.11 8.87 13.61
N SER A 359 -19.78 9.89 14.40
CA SER A 359 -19.88 11.31 14.02
C SER A 359 -18.67 11.86 13.26
N SER A 360 -17.57 11.11 13.17
CA SER A 360 -16.29 11.56 12.58
C SER A 360 -15.51 10.39 12.00
N SER A 361 -14.72 10.64 10.99
CA SER A 361 -13.73 9.69 10.45
C SER A 361 -12.48 9.53 11.31
N ASP A 362 -12.28 10.40 12.32
CA ASP A 362 -11.22 10.26 13.32
C ASP A 362 -11.77 9.46 14.53
N PRO A 363 -11.36 8.19 14.72
CA PRO A 363 -11.91 7.34 15.78
C PRO A 363 -11.57 7.84 17.20
N MET A 364 -10.55 8.69 17.34
CA MET A 364 -10.19 9.28 18.63
C MET A 364 -11.14 10.41 19.07
N GLN A 365 -11.87 11.02 18.13
CA GLN A 365 -12.79 12.12 18.36
C GLN A 365 -14.26 11.74 18.09
N ALA A 366 -14.48 10.61 17.42
CA ALA A 366 -15.79 10.16 16.99
C ALA A 366 -16.71 9.85 18.17
N ASP A 367 -17.94 10.37 18.14
CA ASP A 367 -19.02 9.92 19.02
C ASP A 367 -19.74 8.74 18.37
N LEU A 368 -20.07 7.73 19.15
CA LEU A 368 -20.85 6.58 18.68
C LEU A 368 -22.32 7.00 18.51
N ILE A 369 -22.81 6.91 17.27
CA ILE A 369 -24.19 7.30 16.90
C ILE A 369 -25.13 6.08 16.89
N GLY A 370 -24.63 4.92 16.45
CA GLY A 370 -25.41 3.70 16.34
C GLY A 370 -24.53 2.49 16.09
N LEU A 371 -25.16 1.31 16.06
CA LEU A 371 -24.51 0.04 15.72
C LEU A 371 -25.37 -0.73 14.74
N SER A 372 -24.78 -1.16 13.64
CA SER A 372 -25.34 -2.14 12.71
C SER A 372 -24.88 -3.52 13.11
N MET A 373 -25.81 -4.49 13.17
CA MET A 373 -25.50 -5.88 13.57
C MET A 373 -26.25 -6.89 12.73
N ALA A 374 -25.62 -8.03 12.41
CA ALA A 374 -26.28 -9.14 11.73
C ALA A 374 -25.76 -10.50 12.26
N VAL A 375 -26.64 -11.50 12.28
CA VAL A 375 -26.31 -12.88 12.69
C VAL A 375 -26.41 -13.88 11.54
N ALA A 376 -27.06 -13.49 10.44
CA ALA A 376 -27.18 -14.26 9.21
C ALA A 376 -27.60 -13.36 8.04
N PRO A 377 -27.47 -13.80 6.78
CA PRO A 377 -28.05 -13.12 5.62
C PRO A 377 -29.56 -12.88 5.81
N GLY A 378 -30.00 -11.65 5.60
CA GLY A 378 -31.42 -11.25 5.82
C GLY A 378 -31.82 -11.10 7.29
N ARG A 379 -30.92 -11.31 8.24
CA ARG A 379 -31.19 -11.16 9.68
C ARG A 379 -30.27 -10.10 10.29
N ALA A 380 -30.62 -8.83 10.08
CA ALA A 380 -29.86 -7.69 10.55
C ALA A 380 -30.73 -6.70 11.32
N VAL A 381 -30.11 -5.89 12.15
CA VAL A 381 -30.74 -4.83 12.95
C VAL A 381 -29.83 -3.61 13.04
N TYR A 382 -30.44 -2.49 13.32
CA TYR A 382 -29.77 -1.24 13.68
C TYR A 382 -30.13 -0.82 15.09
N VAL A 383 -29.19 -0.42 15.89
CA VAL A 383 -29.39 0.10 17.25
C VAL A 383 -29.05 1.60 17.26
N PRO A 384 -30.04 2.49 17.17
CA PRO A 384 -29.80 3.93 17.26
C PRO A 384 -29.43 4.30 18.72
N LEU A 385 -28.38 5.11 18.90
CA LEU A 385 -27.83 5.44 20.22
C LEU A 385 -27.76 6.94 20.49
N ALA A 386 -27.29 7.74 19.52
CA ALA A 386 -27.04 9.16 19.71
C ALA A 386 -27.48 10.03 18.52
N HIS A 387 -28.56 9.62 17.85
CA HIS A 387 -29.16 10.44 16.79
C HIS A 387 -29.75 11.72 17.31
N LYS A 388 -29.62 12.80 16.55
CA LYS A 388 -30.15 14.14 16.85
C LYS A 388 -31.21 14.53 15.81
N ASN A 389 -32.13 15.38 16.20
CA ASN A 389 -33.11 15.99 15.28
C ASN A 389 -32.37 16.89 14.27
N GLY A 390 -32.57 16.63 12.97
CA GLY A 390 -31.84 17.26 11.86
C GLY A 390 -32.22 18.72 11.53
N ASN A 391 -33.07 19.40 12.30
CA ASN A 391 -33.32 20.80 12.10
C ASN A 391 -32.37 21.62 12.98
N GLY A 392 -31.29 22.12 12.33
CA GLY A 392 -30.29 22.98 12.96
C GLY A 392 -30.92 24.19 13.64
N ASP A 393 -31.23 24.04 14.92
CA ASP A 393 -31.36 25.16 15.83
C ASP A 393 -29.97 25.63 16.23
N LEU A 394 -29.80 26.94 16.39
CA LEU A 394 -28.54 27.58 16.82
C LEU A 394 -27.98 27.02 18.15
N LEU A 395 -28.78 26.21 18.85
CA LEU A 395 -28.49 25.58 20.15
C LEU A 395 -28.22 24.06 20.08
N GLY A 396 -28.06 23.48 18.88
CA GLY A 396 -27.80 22.05 18.69
C GLY A 396 -29.02 21.18 18.97
N GLY A 397 -29.71 20.72 17.92
CA GLY A 397 -30.94 19.93 18.00
C GLY A 397 -30.87 18.83 19.08
N GLY A 398 -31.98 18.67 19.83
CA GLY A 398 -32.07 17.70 20.92
C GLY A 398 -31.90 16.26 20.42
N MET A 399 -31.48 15.36 21.32
CA MET A 399 -31.39 13.92 21.06
C MET A 399 -32.82 13.42 20.69
N LEU A 400 -32.87 12.48 19.73
CA LEU A 400 -34.14 11.81 19.40
C LEU A 400 -34.63 11.03 20.60
N GLU A 401 -35.95 11.11 20.84
CA GLU A 401 -36.56 10.36 21.91
C GLU A 401 -36.66 8.85 21.61
N ASN A 402 -36.84 7.96 21.48
CA ASN A 402 -36.92 6.56 21.04
C ASN A 402 -35.61 5.92 20.63
N GLN A 403 -34.59 6.05 21.46
CA GLN A 403 -33.32 5.34 21.33
C GLN A 403 -32.79 4.92 22.71
N ILE A 404 -31.97 3.85 22.73
CA ILE A 404 -31.38 3.38 23.99
C ILE A 404 -30.21 4.30 24.36
N PRO A 405 -30.10 4.76 25.62
CA PRO A 405 -28.96 5.53 26.05
C PRO A 405 -27.63 4.76 25.77
N VAL A 406 -26.63 5.44 25.21
CA VAL A 406 -25.34 4.84 24.80
C VAL A 406 -24.75 3.97 25.91
N ARG A 407 -24.70 4.48 27.14
CA ARG A 407 -24.15 3.74 28.29
C ARG A 407 -24.91 2.45 28.59
N GLU A 408 -26.23 2.46 28.50
CA GLU A 408 -27.07 1.29 28.75
C GLU A 408 -26.91 0.24 27.65
N ALA A 409 -26.93 0.65 26.39
CA ALA A 409 -26.73 -0.23 25.25
C ALA A 409 -25.36 -0.90 25.30
N LEU A 410 -24.30 -0.12 25.52
CA LEU A 410 -22.94 -0.65 25.61
C LEU A 410 -22.72 -1.57 26.82
N ALA A 411 -23.36 -1.29 27.96
CA ALA A 411 -23.32 -2.19 29.11
C ALA A 411 -23.96 -3.56 28.81
N LEU A 412 -25.01 -3.59 27.98
CA LEU A 412 -25.66 -4.82 27.54
C LEU A 412 -24.84 -5.56 26.46
N LEU A 413 -24.23 -4.82 25.53
CA LEU A 413 -23.46 -5.38 24.42
C LEU A 413 -22.05 -5.81 24.81
N LYS A 414 -21.43 -5.18 25.79
CA LYS A 414 -20.05 -5.51 26.21
C LYS A 414 -19.83 -7.00 26.45
N PRO A 415 -20.68 -7.73 27.21
CA PRO A 415 -20.48 -9.17 27.42
C PRO A 415 -20.61 -10.03 26.16
N LEU A 416 -21.26 -9.53 25.08
CA LEU A 416 -21.32 -10.19 23.77
C LEU A 416 -20.09 -9.87 22.92
N LEU A 417 -19.68 -8.62 22.89
CA LEU A 417 -18.54 -8.18 22.09
C LEU A 417 -17.22 -8.74 22.59
N GLU A 418 -17.10 -9.00 23.88
CA GLU A 418 -15.93 -9.62 24.52
C GLU A 418 -16.01 -11.16 24.63
N ASP A 419 -17.14 -11.75 24.24
CA ASP A 419 -17.38 -13.20 24.32
C ASP A 419 -16.51 -13.95 23.30
N ARG A 420 -15.57 -14.74 23.78
CA ARG A 420 -14.66 -15.53 22.92
C ARG A 420 -15.33 -16.67 22.18
N SER A 421 -16.52 -17.07 22.57
CA SER A 421 -17.32 -18.10 21.88
C SER A 421 -18.12 -17.57 20.70
N VAL A 422 -18.21 -16.24 20.54
CA VAL A 422 -18.90 -15.58 19.44
C VAL A 422 -17.85 -14.91 18.54
N LEU A 423 -17.74 -15.36 17.29
CA LEU A 423 -16.89 -14.72 16.29
C LEU A 423 -17.53 -13.44 15.78
N LYS A 424 -16.80 -12.31 15.80
CA LYS A 424 -17.22 -11.05 15.19
C LYS A 424 -16.72 -10.98 13.77
N ILE A 425 -17.60 -10.67 12.82
CA ILE A 425 -17.25 -10.38 11.42
C ILE A 425 -17.35 -8.86 11.25
N VAL A 426 -16.27 -8.26 10.79
CA VAL A 426 -16.14 -6.80 10.71
C VAL A 426 -15.47 -6.37 9.42
N GLN A 427 -15.55 -5.09 9.11
CA GLN A 427 -14.87 -4.45 7.99
C GLN A 427 -14.08 -3.25 8.51
N ASP A 428 -12.76 -3.19 8.27
CA ASP A 428 -11.85 -2.16 8.82
C ASP A 428 -11.88 -2.04 10.35
N MET A 429 -11.70 -3.16 11.00
CA MET A 429 -11.78 -3.30 12.46
C MET A 429 -10.89 -2.32 13.24
N LYS A 430 -9.83 -1.79 12.64
CA LYS A 430 -8.93 -0.83 13.31
C LYS A 430 -9.66 0.40 13.80
N TYR A 431 -10.62 0.88 13.01
CA TYR A 431 -11.47 2.01 13.39
C TYR A 431 -12.38 1.65 14.57
N ASP A 432 -13.11 0.55 14.47
CA ASP A 432 -14.07 0.11 15.49
C ASP A 432 -13.41 -0.25 16.81
N ILE A 433 -12.23 -0.90 16.79
CA ILE A 433 -11.45 -1.18 18.00
C ILE A 433 -11.15 0.10 18.79
N VAL A 434 -10.74 1.16 18.12
CA VAL A 434 -10.42 2.44 18.78
C VAL A 434 -11.68 3.05 19.38
N VAL A 435 -12.79 3.09 18.62
CA VAL A 435 -14.07 3.60 19.12
C VAL A 435 -14.56 2.79 20.31
N MET A 436 -14.58 1.45 20.22
CA MET A 436 -15.05 0.57 21.30
C MET A 436 -14.14 0.62 22.54
N SER A 437 -12.81 0.69 22.36
CA SER A 437 -11.88 0.78 23.47
C SER A 437 -12.03 2.06 24.29
N ARG A 438 -12.42 3.18 23.67
CA ARG A 438 -12.78 4.43 24.38
C ARG A 438 -13.99 4.26 25.32
N HIS A 439 -14.83 3.27 25.04
CA HIS A 439 -15.96 2.86 25.89
C HIS A 439 -15.60 1.70 26.81
N GLY A 440 -14.34 1.26 26.86
CA GLY A 440 -13.84 0.18 27.73
C GLY A 440 -14.30 -1.20 27.29
N ILE A 441 -14.48 -1.42 25.97
CA ILE A 441 -14.86 -2.71 25.36
C ILE A 441 -13.70 -3.23 24.54
N GLU A 442 -13.24 -4.46 24.83
CA GLU A 442 -12.24 -5.22 24.06
C GLU A 442 -12.95 -6.20 23.13
N VAL A 443 -13.15 -5.81 21.88
CA VAL A 443 -13.83 -6.67 20.92
C VAL A 443 -12.93 -7.85 20.51
N GLY A 444 -13.46 -9.08 20.62
CA GLY A 444 -12.74 -10.27 20.17
C GLY A 444 -13.45 -11.59 20.52
N PRO A 445 -13.12 -12.70 19.81
CA PRO A 445 -12.33 -12.75 18.58
C PRO A 445 -13.04 -12.13 17.38
N PHE A 446 -12.29 -11.76 16.35
CA PHE A 446 -12.87 -11.20 15.13
C PHE A 446 -12.13 -11.62 13.87
N ASP A 447 -12.85 -11.64 12.75
CA ASP A 447 -12.35 -11.73 11.39
C ASP A 447 -12.64 -10.42 10.67
N ASP A 448 -11.62 -9.79 10.09
CA ASP A 448 -11.75 -8.54 9.33
C ASP A 448 -11.77 -8.85 7.84
N THR A 449 -12.92 -8.61 7.20
CA THR A 449 -13.13 -8.91 5.78
C THR A 449 -12.24 -8.08 4.86
N MET A 450 -11.89 -6.85 5.25
CA MET A 450 -10.95 -6.02 4.50
C MET A 450 -9.54 -6.60 4.55
N LEU A 451 -9.07 -6.98 5.74
CA LEU A 451 -7.74 -7.56 5.90
C LEU A 451 -7.62 -8.95 5.25
N ILE A 452 -8.66 -9.79 5.36
CA ILE A 452 -8.71 -11.09 4.67
C ILE A 452 -8.64 -10.89 3.16
N SER A 453 -9.44 -9.98 2.61
CA SER A 453 -9.39 -9.65 1.18
C SER A 453 -8.03 -9.10 0.77
N TYR A 454 -7.46 -8.22 1.57
CA TYR A 454 -6.13 -7.65 1.31
C TYR A 454 -5.04 -8.73 1.24
N VAL A 455 -5.10 -9.74 2.12
CA VAL A 455 -4.14 -10.86 2.12
C VAL A 455 -4.37 -11.80 0.94
N LEU A 456 -5.63 -12.11 0.61
CA LEU A 456 -5.96 -13.03 -0.48
C LEU A 456 -5.73 -12.41 -1.87
N ASP A 457 -5.95 -11.13 -2.01
CA ASP A 457 -5.93 -10.39 -3.27
C ASP A 457 -4.76 -9.39 -3.36
N ALA A 458 -3.73 -9.57 -2.54
CA ALA A 458 -2.57 -8.69 -2.52
C ALA A 458 -2.00 -8.47 -3.93
N GLY A 459 -1.93 -7.22 -4.37
CA GLY A 459 -1.43 -6.85 -5.69
C GLY A 459 -2.44 -6.97 -6.83
N THR A 460 -3.72 -7.23 -6.56
CA THR A 460 -4.78 -7.10 -7.57
C THR A 460 -5.41 -5.70 -7.52
N SER A 461 -5.81 -5.19 -8.70
CA SER A 461 -6.52 -3.91 -8.82
C SER A 461 -8.00 -4.08 -8.44
N GLY A 462 -8.30 -4.24 -7.17
CA GLY A 462 -9.67 -4.32 -6.65
C GLY A 462 -9.78 -3.55 -5.34
N GLY A 463 -10.88 -2.84 -5.12
CA GLY A 463 -11.17 -2.26 -3.83
C GLY A 463 -11.33 -3.33 -2.76
N HIS A 464 -10.91 -3.05 -1.54
CA HIS A 464 -11.11 -3.91 -0.37
C HIS A 464 -12.23 -3.36 0.53
N ASP A 465 -12.92 -2.32 0.09
CA ASP A 465 -14.10 -1.80 0.77
C ASP A 465 -15.30 -2.74 0.61
N LEU A 466 -16.29 -2.58 1.49
CA LEU A 466 -17.44 -3.49 1.57
C LEU A 466 -18.25 -3.52 0.27
N ALA A 467 -18.39 -2.39 -0.43
CA ALA A 467 -19.12 -2.31 -1.69
C ALA A 467 -18.40 -3.10 -2.78
N SER A 468 -17.10 -2.88 -2.95
CA SER A 468 -16.25 -3.63 -3.89
C SER A 468 -16.25 -5.13 -3.62
N LEU A 469 -16.19 -5.53 -2.34
CA LEU A 469 -16.22 -6.93 -1.95
C LEU A 469 -17.60 -7.56 -2.21
N SER A 470 -18.69 -6.83 -1.96
CA SER A 470 -20.05 -7.29 -2.23
C SER A 470 -20.28 -7.49 -3.71
N GLU A 471 -19.86 -6.53 -4.56
CA GLU A 471 -19.96 -6.65 -6.01
C GLU A 471 -19.14 -7.84 -6.53
N LYS A 472 -17.91 -7.99 -6.05
CA LYS A 472 -17.00 -9.05 -6.49
C LYS A 472 -17.50 -10.45 -6.16
N TRP A 473 -18.08 -10.66 -4.97
CA TRP A 473 -18.41 -11.97 -4.45
C TRP A 473 -19.89 -12.33 -4.47
N LEU A 474 -20.76 -11.33 -4.47
CA LEU A 474 -22.21 -11.55 -4.41
C LEU A 474 -22.95 -11.07 -5.68
N GLY A 475 -22.34 -10.26 -6.53
CA GLY A 475 -22.86 -9.76 -7.82
C GLY A 475 -23.62 -8.46 -7.67
#